data_b5884a0d2f56df629401745d64584fa7
#
_entry.id   b5884a0d2f56df629401745d64584fa7
#
_cell.length_a   1.000
_cell.length_b   1.000
_cell.length_c   1.000
_cell.angle_alpha   90.00
_cell.angle_beta   90.00
_cell.angle_gamma   90.00
#
_symmetry.space_group_name_H-M   'P 1'
#
loop_
_entity.id
_entity.type
_entity.pdbx_description
1 polymer ?
#
loop_
_entity_poly.entity_id
_entity_poly.type
_entity_poly.pdbx_seq_one_letter_code
_entity_poly.pdbx_strand_id
1 'polypeptide(L)'
;RVPEAKLNATTMYKSLYIILFLFTASGAQAQQLPERSLVRKGNRQYNKGNYEQSAGRYEQALQAAPGQFEAIYNLGNALYKAERFDRAEQTMQQAAADSLRADTERAEAFYNRGNAQFKQQKYQEALESYKQSLRLNPSDMEAKYNYAYTKRLLDENKDGGGGGGDQNKDQNQDQNKDQNQNDRFW
;
A
#
# COMPACT_ATOMS: atom_id res chain seq x y z
N ARG A 1 -56.06 -49.88 10.42
CA ARG A 1 -54.74 -49.86 11.14
C ARG A 1 -53.66 -49.60 10.09
N VAL A 2 -53.03 -48.50 10.17
CA VAL A 2 -51.88 -48.13 9.33
C VAL A 2 -50.65 -48.82 9.95
N PRO A 3 -49.83 -49.60 9.19
CA PRO A 3 -48.64 -50.21 9.75
C PRO A 3 -47.61 -49.16 10.08
N GLU A 4 -47.21 -49.08 11.35
CA GLU A 4 -46.06 -48.29 11.76
C GLU A 4 -44.79 -48.85 11.11
N ALA A 5 -44.22 -48.16 10.18
CA ALA A 5 -42.93 -48.50 9.59
C ALA A 5 -41.84 -48.35 10.66
N LYS A 6 -41.40 -49.45 11.24
CA LYS A 6 -40.20 -49.48 12.11
C LYS A 6 -38.99 -49.06 11.27
N LEU A 7 -38.63 -47.83 11.40
CA LEU A 7 -37.42 -47.30 10.76
C LEU A 7 -36.20 -47.98 11.40
N ASN A 8 -35.56 -48.89 10.68
CA ASN A 8 -34.40 -49.63 11.19
C ASN A 8 -33.26 -48.68 11.53
N ALA A 9 -32.64 -48.85 12.69
CA ALA A 9 -31.52 -48.04 13.15
C ALA A 9 -30.44 -47.85 12.06
N THR A 10 -30.16 -48.90 11.29
CA THR A 10 -29.22 -48.90 10.16
C THR A 10 -29.60 -47.88 9.06
N THR A 11 -30.90 -47.73 8.79
CA THR A 11 -31.39 -46.75 7.80
C THR A 11 -31.27 -45.34 8.33
N MET A 12 -31.50 -45.13 9.62
CA MET A 12 -31.31 -43.81 10.28
C MET A 12 -29.84 -43.40 10.24
N TYR A 13 -28.90 -44.27 10.56
CA TYR A 13 -27.48 -43.95 10.49
C TYR A 13 -27.02 -43.62 9.06
N LYS A 14 -27.48 -44.41 8.08
CA LYS A 14 -27.17 -44.10 6.65
C LYS A 14 -27.69 -42.75 6.25
N SER A 15 -28.89 -42.37 6.63
CA SER A 15 -29.45 -41.01 6.35
C SER A 15 -28.67 -39.94 7.08
N LEU A 16 -28.26 -40.19 8.33
CA LEU A 16 -27.46 -39.24 9.11
C LEU A 16 -26.07 -39.02 8.49
N TYR A 17 -25.41 -40.10 8.04
CA TYR A 17 -24.11 -39.96 7.33
C TYR A 17 -24.24 -39.24 6.00
N ILE A 18 -25.31 -39.45 5.24
CA ILE A 18 -25.56 -38.72 3.98
C ILE A 18 -25.77 -37.24 4.26
N ILE A 19 -26.54 -36.87 5.28
CA ILE A 19 -26.79 -35.49 5.67
C ILE A 19 -25.47 -34.84 6.15
N LEU A 20 -24.68 -35.52 6.98
CA LEU A 20 -23.40 -35.05 7.46
C LEU A 20 -22.39 -34.86 6.30
N PHE A 21 -22.37 -35.82 5.35
CA PHE A 21 -21.51 -35.71 4.16
C PHE A 21 -21.93 -34.56 3.24
N LEU A 22 -23.23 -34.35 3.05
CA LEU A 22 -23.73 -33.18 2.29
C LEU A 22 -23.40 -31.85 2.96
N PHE A 23 -23.42 -31.79 4.29
CA PHE A 23 -23.05 -30.62 5.05
C PHE A 23 -21.54 -30.29 4.95
N THR A 24 -20.69 -31.31 4.95
CA THR A 24 -19.23 -31.11 4.78
C THR A 24 -18.84 -30.80 3.34
N ALA A 25 -19.58 -31.27 2.34
CA ALA A 25 -19.33 -30.94 0.93
C ALA A 25 -19.70 -29.52 0.57
N SER A 26 -20.64 -28.89 1.30
CA SER A 26 -21.06 -27.51 1.05
C SER A 26 -20.11 -26.45 1.61
N GLY A 27 -19.13 -26.83 2.45
CA GLY A 27 -18.26 -25.89 3.17
C GLY A 27 -16.92 -25.58 2.52
N ALA A 28 -16.55 -26.22 1.43
CA ALA A 28 -15.20 -26.12 0.87
C ALA A 28 -15.12 -25.39 -0.48
N GLN A 29 -16.08 -24.53 -0.82
CA GLN A 29 -15.78 -23.49 -1.77
C GLN A 29 -14.97 -22.43 -1.03
N ALA A 30 -13.64 -22.58 -1.06
CA ALA A 30 -12.75 -21.48 -0.72
C ALA A 30 -13.20 -20.31 -1.60
N GLN A 31 -13.95 -19.38 -1.01
CA GLN A 31 -14.30 -18.13 -1.68
C GLN A 31 -12.99 -17.51 -2.11
N GLN A 32 -12.69 -17.62 -3.40
CA GLN A 32 -11.60 -16.85 -3.96
C GLN A 32 -12.03 -15.38 -3.79
N LEU A 33 -11.49 -14.76 -2.75
CA LEU A 33 -11.72 -13.35 -2.48
C LEU A 33 -11.21 -12.59 -3.71
N PRO A 34 -12.11 -12.00 -4.51
CA PRO A 34 -11.75 -11.42 -5.81
C PRO A 34 -10.68 -10.34 -5.66
N GLU A 35 -10.69 -9.61 -4.54
CA GLU A 35 -9.72 -8.56 -4.23
C GLU A 35 -8.29 -9.12 -4.12
N ARG A 36 -8.10 -10.29 -3.49
CA ARG A 36 -6.77 -10.91 -3.38
C ARG A 36 -6.19 -11.33 -4.73
N SER A 37 -7.06 -11.80 -5.63
CA SER A 37 -6.66 -12.10 -7.00
C SER A 37 -6.24 -10.84 -7.75
N LEU A 38 -6.97 -9.74 -7.56
CA LEU A 38 -6.70 -8.44 -8.16
C LEU A 38 -5.39 -7.84 -7.64
N VAL A 39 -5.15 -7.90 -6.31
CA VAL A 39 -3.87 -7.48 -5.72
C VAL A 39 -2.71 -8.26 -6.33
N ARG A 40 -2.79 -9.60 -6.40
CA ARG A 40 -1.73 -10.39 -7.06
C ARG A 40 -1.52 -10.04 -8.54
N LYS A 41 -2.58 -9.68 -9.26
CA LYS A 41 -2.46 -9.19 -10.65
C LYS A 41 -1.79 -7.82 -10.68
N GLY A 42 -2.11 -6.94 -9.74
CA GLY A 42 -1.46 -5.65 -9.56
C GLY A 42 0.04 -5.80 -9.30
N ASN A 43 0.42 -6.64 -8.33
CA ASN A 43 1.81 -6.92 -8.00
C ASN A 43 2.61 -7.42 -9.22
N ARG A 44 2.00 -8.29 -10.06
CA ARG A 44 2.65 -8.73 -11.31
C ARG A 44 2.86 -7.61 -12.32
N GLN A 45 1.93 -6.67 -12.44
CA GLN A 45 2.11 -5.52 -13.33
C GLN A 45 3.15 -4.55 -12.78
N TYR A 46 3.16 -4.33 -11.48
CA TYR A 46 4.16 -3.51 -10.79
C TYR A 46 5.58 -4.01 -11.06
N ASN A 47 5.81 -5.32 -10.85
CA ASN A 47 7.11 -5.95 -11.07
C ASN A 47 7.57 -5.94 -12.55
N LYS A 48 6.66 -5.70 -13.50
CA LYS A 48 6.97 -5.50 -14.92
C LYS A 48 7.22 -4.03 -15.28
N GLY A 49 7.11 -3.11 -14.32
CA GLY A 49 7.18 -1.67 -14.57
C GLY A 49 5.89 -1.06 -15.15
N ASN A 50 4.81 -1.84 -15.26
CA ASN A 50 3.53 -1.38 -15.79
C ASN A 50 2.70 -0.70 -14.70
N TYR A 51 3.17 0.42 -14.18
CA TYR A 51 2.65 1.06 -12.96
C TYR A 51 1.21 1.54 -13.09
N GLU A 52 0.81 2.13 -14.21
CA GLU A 52 -0.59 2.54 -14.45
C GLU A 52 -1.55 1.34 -14.47
N GLN A 53 -1.14 0.23 -15.10
CA GLN A 53 -1.95 -0.99 -15.12
C GLN A 53 -2.01 -1.63 -13.72
N SER A 54 -0.92 -1.55 -12.97
CA SER A 54 -0.85 -2.00 -11.59
C SER A 54 -1.84 -1.22 -10.72
N ALA A 55 -1.81 0.11 -10.80
CA ALA A 55 -2.74 0.99 -10.10
C ALA A 55 -4.20 0.63 -10.40
N GLY A 56 -4.56 0.46 -11.67
CA GLY A 56 -5.91 0.05 -12.05
C GLY A 56 -6.35 -1.29 -11.47
N ARG A 57 -5.41 -2.25 -11.25
CA ARG A 57 -5.75 -3.53 -10.58
C ARG A 57 -5.99 -3.36 -9.08
N TYR A 58 -5.22 -2.51 -8.41
CA TYR A 58 -5.44 -2.20 -7.00
C TYR A 58 -6.74 -1.42 -6.78
N GLU A 59 -7.08 -0.49 -7.67
CA GLU A 59 -8.38 0.20 -7.64
C GLU A 59 -9.55 -0.78 -7.75
N GLN A 60 -9.48 -1.73 -8.67
CA GLN A 60 -10.48 -2.81 -8.79
C GLN A 60 -10.54 -3.66 -7.50
N ALA A 61 -9.41 -3.93 -6.85
CA ALA A 61 -9.39 -4.64 -5.58
C ALA A 61 -10.11 -3.84 -4.49
N LEU A 62 -9.90 -2.53 -4.45
CA LEU A 62 -10.55 -1.62 -3.48
C LEU A 62 -12.04 -1.43 -3.75
N GLN A 63 -12.50 -1.56 -4.99
CA GLN A 63 -13.94 -1.61 -5.29
C GLN A 63 -14.60 -2.86 -4.70
N ALA A 64 -13.89 -4.00 -4.70
CA ALA A 64 -14.39 -5.25 -4.11
C ALA A 64 -14.25 -5.28 -2.58
N ALA A 65 -13.19 -4.68 -2.03
CA ALA A 65 -12.91 -4.62 -0.60
C ALA A 65 -12.34 -3.23 -0.22
N PRO A 66 -13.20 -2.24 0.01
CA PRO A 66 -12.79 -0.91 0.47
C PRO A 66 -12.07 -1.01 1.82
N GLY A 67 -10.94 -0.32 1.96
CA GLY A 67 -10.17 -0.32 3.21
C GLY A 67 -9.17 -1.47 3.35
N GLN A 68 -8.98 -2.32 2.33
CA GLN A 68 -7.91 -3.29 2.33
C GLN A 68 -6.54 -2.57 2.27
N PHE A 69 -5.83 -2.56 3.40
CA PHE A 69 -4.58 -1.82 3.56
C PHE A 69 -3.54 -2.16 2.49
N GLU A 70 -3.28 -3.45 2.22
CA GLU A 70 -2.32 -3.87 1.21
C GLU A 70 -2.63 -3.28 -0.17
N ALA A 71 -3.91 -3.24 -0.56
CA ALA A 71 -4.30 -2.65 -1.83
C ALA A 71 -4.12 -1.13 -1.84
N ILE A 72 -4.45 -0.44 -0.73
CA ILE A 72 -4.25 1.01 -0.60
C ILE A 72 -2.75 1.34 -0.67
N TYR A 73 -1.94 0.67 0.12
CA TYR A 73 -0.50 0.89 0.18
C TYR A 73 0.17 0.64 -1.16
N ASN A 74 -0.14 -0.49 -1.80
CA ASN A 74 0.42 -0.84 -3.11
C ASN A 74 -0.10 0.08 -4.23
N LEU A 75 -1.34 0.57 -4.13
CA LEU A 75 -1.86 1.60 -5.03
C LEU A 75 -1.04 2.89 -4.93
N GLY A 76 -0.77 3.36 -3.71
CA GLY A 76 0.05 4.54 -3.49
C GLY A 76 1.45 4.41 -4.10
N ASN A 77 2.09 3.25 -3.91
CA ASN A 77 3.40 2.96 -4.51
C ASN A 77 3.33 2.94 -6.05
N ALA A 78 2.31 2.29 -6.63
CA ALA A 78 2.13 2.25 -8.08
C ALA A 78 1.89 3.64 -8.67
N LEU A 79 1.07 4.46 -8.02
CA LEU A 79 0.82 5.84 -8.41
C LEU A 79 2.09 6.71 -8.33
N TYR A 80 2.90 6.53 -7.28
CA TYR A 80 4.18 7.22 -7.15
C TYR A 80 5.13 6.86 -8.31
N LYS A 81 5.28 5.58 -8.63
CA LYS A 81 6.10 5.10 -9.75
C LYS A 81 5.53 5.51 -11.12
N ALA A 82 4.22 5.72 -11.23
CA ALA A 82 3.55 6.28 -12.40
C ALA A 82 3.60 7.82 -12.46
N GLU A 83 4.33 8.47 -11.54
CA GLU A 83 4.48 9.92 -11.41
C GLU A 83 3.15 10.66 -11.15
N ARG A 84 2.14 9.95 -10.61
CA ARG A 84 0.86 10.51 -10.16
C ARG A 84 0.96 10.95 -8.69
N PHE A 85 1.87 11.88 -8.42
CA PHE A 85 2.29 12.23 -7.06
C PHE A 85 1.15 12.78 -6.19
N ASP A 86 0.24 13.55 -6.75
CA ASP A 86 -0.94 14.06 -6.06
C ASP A 86 -1.85 12.94 -5.54
N ARG A 87 -2.11 11.95 -6.40
CA ARG A 87 -2.91 10.78 -6.04
C ARG A 87 -2.16 9.84 -5.10
N ALA A 88 -0.86 9.66 -5.29
CA ALA A 88 -0.01 8.89 -4.39
C ALA A 88 -0.04 9.47 -2.98
N GLU A 89 0.10 10.80 -2.84
CA GLU A 89 0.00 11.50 -1.56
C GLU A 89 -1.32 11.21 -0.84
N GLN A 90 -2.46 11.36 -1.54
CA GLN A 90 -3.79 11.12 -0.98
C GLN A 90 -3.97 9.66 -0.56
N THR A 91 -3.51 8.73 -1.39
CA THR A 91 -3.61 7.29 -1.11
C THR A 91 -2.74 6.88 0.08
N MET A 92 -1.51 7.40 0.18
CA MET A 92 -0.63 7.17 1.33
C MET A 92 -1.15 7.84 2.60
N GLN A 93 -1.82 8.99 2.51
CA GLN A 93 -2.53 9.59 3.65
C GLN A 93 -3.61 8.63 4.18
N GLN A 94 -4.36 7.98 3.29
CA GLN A 94 -5.37 6.99 3.70
C GLN A 94 -4.72 5.79 4.40
N ALA A 95 -3.62 5.26 3.86
CA ALA A 95 -2.87 4.16 4.49
C ALA A 95 -2.32 4.54 5.87
N ALA A 96 -1.71 5.72 5.99
CA ALA A 96 -1.11 6.22 7.24
C ALA A 96 -2.16 6.47 8.34
N ALA A 97 -3.40 6.76 7.98
CA ALA A 97 -4.51 7.03 8.91
C ALA A 97 -5.12 5.76 9.51
N ASP A 98 -4.83 4.57 8.98
CA ASP A 98 -5.38 3.31 9.49
C ASP A 98 -4.76 2.95 10.85
N SER A 99 -5.45 3.31 11.92
CA SER A 99 -5.00 3.07 13.30
C SER A 99 -4.98 1.60 13.73
N LEU A 100 -5.54 0.71 12.92
CA LEU A 100 -5.52 -0.74 13.17
C LEU A 100 -4.23 -1.39 12.69
N ARG A 101 -3.38 -0.64 11.98
CA ARG A 101 -2.10 -1.11 11.47
C ARG A 101 -0.97 -0.90 12.46
N ALA A 102 0.07 -1.74 12.31
CA ALA A 102 1.29 -1.58 13.08
C ALA A 102 1.94 -0.21 12.84
N ASP A 103 2.60 0.32 13.86
CA ASP A 103 3.28 1.61 13.73
C ASP A 103 4.33 1.61 12.62
N THR A 104 4.98 0.48 12.34
CA THR A 104 5.93 0.33 11.23
C THR A 104 5.26 0.49 9.87
N GLU A 105 4.10 -0.14 9.64
CA GLU A 105 3.34 -0.02 8.38
C GLU A 105 2.85 1.43 8.17
N ARG A 106 2.40 2.07 9.24
CA ARG A 106 1.99 3.47 9.21
C ARG A 106 3.17 4.41 8.99
N ALA A 107 4.32 4.10 9.59
CA ALA A 107 5.55 4.85 9.38
C ALA A 107 5.96 4.86 7.91
N GLU A 108 5.94 3.69 7.26
CA GLU A 108 6.23 3.56 5.83
C GLU A 108 5.24 4.34 4.96
N ALA A 109 3.95 4.32 5.30
CA ALA A 109 2.95 5.10 4.58
C ALA A 109 3.19 6.63 4.74
N PHE A 110 3.56 7.11 5.93
CA PHE A 110 3.97 8.50 6.13
C PHE A 110 5.24 8.85 5.35
N TYR A 111 6.23 7.97 5.35
CA TYR A 111 7.46 8.15 4.57
C TYR A 111 7.16 8.30 3.07
N ASN A 112 6.37 7.39 2.50
CA ASN A 112 6.01 7.41 1.08
C ASN A 112 5.11 8.61 0.73
N ARG A 113 4.25 9.06 1.65
CA ARG A 113 3.53 10.32 1.51
C ARG A 113 4.51 11.50 1.42
N GLY A 114 5.50 11.55 2.29
CA GLY A 114 6.55 12.57 2.26
C GLY A 114 7.31 12.58 0.94
N ASN A 115 7.64 11.40 0.40
CA ASN A 115 8.29 11.27 -0.90
C ASN A 115 7.40 11.83 -2.03
N ALA A 116 6.10 11.54 -2.01
CA ALA A 116 5.16 12.07 -3.00
C ALA A 116 5.03 13.60 -2.91
N GLN A 117 5.00 14.16 -1.70
CA GLN A 117 4.98 15.60 -1.45
C GLN A 117 6.28 16.26 -1.89
N PHE A 118 7.41 15.63 -1.62
CA PHE A 118 8.72 16.12 -2.05
C PHE A 118 8.80 16.25 -3.58
N LYS A 119 8.34 15.22 -4.32
CA LYS A 119 8.27 15.26 -5.80
C LYS A 119 7.37 16.39 -6.33
N GLN A 120 6.38 16.80 -5.56
CA GLN A 120 5.53 17.97 -5.86
C GLN A 120 6.12 19.32 -5.39
N GLN A 121 7.34 19.32 -4.85
CA GLN A 121 8.00 20.49 -4.25
C GLN A 121 7.25 21.05 -3.03
N LYS A 122 6.35 20.29 -2.43
CA LYS A 122 5.65 20.59 -1.17
C LYS A 122 6.57 20.24 0.01
N TYR A 123 7.70 20.96 0.11
CA TYR A 123 8.78 20.59 1.04
C TYR A 123 8.37 20.70 2.51
N GLN A 124 7.54 21.69 2.87
CA GLN A 124 7.07 21.83 4.26
C GLN A 124 6.18 20.68 4.68
N GLU A 125 5.28 20.26 3.81
CA GLU A 125 4.39 19.12 4.02
C GLU A 125 5.18 17.80 4.04
N ALA A 126 6.18 17.67 3.17
CA ALA A 126 7.09 16.50 3.16
C ALA A 126 7.84 16.36 4.50
N LEU A 127 8.37 17.47 5.04
CA LEU A 127 9.01 17.45 6.36
C LEU A 127 8.07 16.95 7.45
N GLU A 128 6.83 17.42 7.47
CA GLU A 128 5.88 16.97 8.49
C GLU A 128 5.56 15.47 8.33
N SER A 129 5.45 14.99 7.08
CA SER A 129 5.23 13.57 6.81
C SER A 129 6.41 12.70 7.26
N TYR A 130 7.64 13.08 6.94
CA TYR A 130 8.84 12.37 7.42
C TYR A 130 8.96 12.41 8.95
N LYS A 131 8.60 13.51 9.58
CA LYS A 131 8.57 13.61 11.04
C LYS A 131 7.54 12.66 11.66
N GLN A 132 6.36 12.51 11.06
CA GLN A 132 5.36 11.53 11.49
C GLN A 132 5.88 10.09 11.32
N SER A 133 6.53 9.78 10.19
CA SER A 133 7.21 8.51 9.99
C SER A 133 8.22 8.23 11.09
N LEU A 134 9.11 9.15 11.39
CA LEU A 134 10.15 9.02 12.42
C LEU A 134 9.61 8.95 13.84
N ARG A 135 8.42 9.48 14.12
CA ARG A 135 7.76 9.30 15.43
C ARG A 135 7.31 7.87 15.65
N LEU A 136 6.89 7.18 14.58
CA LEU A 136 6.42 5.80 14.61
C LEU A 136 7.58 4.81 14.46
N ASN A 137 8.58 5.14 13.65
CA ASN A 137 9.80 4.36 13.44
C ASN A 137 11.06 5.25 13.55
N PRO A 138 11.57 5.49 14.77
CA PRO A 138 12.75 6.34 14.96
C PRO A 138 14.06 5.77 14.39
N SER A 139 14.10 4.49 14.04
CA SER A 139 15.29 3.84 13.49
C SER A 139 15.43 3.95 11.97
N ASP A 140 14.40 4.43 11.27
CA ASP A 140 14.40 4.55 9.82
C ASP A 140 15.45 5.58 9.34
N MET A 141 16.51 5.07 8.74
CA MET A 141 17.64 5.89 8.27
C MET A 141 17.29 6.66 6.99
N GLU A 142 16.40 6.12 6.14
CA GLU A 142 15.97 6.78 4.91
C GLU A 142 15.06 7.97 5.22
N ALA A 143 14.12 7.78 6.15
CA ALA A 143 13.29 8.87 6.62
C ALA A 143 14.11 9.97 7.30
N LYS A 144 15.17 9.62 8.05
CA LYS A 144 16.10 10.60 8.64
C LYS A 144 16.84 11.39 7.56
N TYR A 145 17.35 10.68 6.55
CA TYR A 145 18.06 11.31 5.46
C TYR A 145 17.14 12.27 4.69
N ASN A 146 15.97 11.82 4.27
CA ASN A 146 15.03 12.63 3.51
C ASN A 146 14.51 13.82 4.32
N TYR A 147 14.29 13.64 5.62
CA TYR A 147 13.96 14.73 6.53
C TYR A 147 15.07 15.80 6.56
N ALA A 148 16.32 15.39 6.80
CA ALA A 148 17.45 16.30 6.90
C ALA A 148 17.72 17.03 5.57
N TYR A 149 17.65 16.30 4.45
CA TYR A 149 17.81 16.86 3.12
C TYR A 149 16.73 17.90 2.79
N THR A 150 15.46 17.55 3.02
CA THR A 150 14.34 18.47 2.78
C THR A 150 14.41 19.73 3.65
N LYS A 151 14.84 19.55 4.92
CA LYS A 151 15.03 20.66 5.84
C LYS A 151 16.09 21.62 5.32
N ARG A 152 17.24 21.09 4.88
CA ARG A 152 18.31 21.92 4.29
C ARG A 152 17.82 22.72 3.08
N LEU A 153 17.08 22.09 2.17
CA LEU A 153 16.49 22.79 1.01
C LEU A 153 15.57 23.94 1.41
N LEU A 154 14.78 23.74 2.47
CA LEU A 154 13.90 24.82 2.97
C LEU A 154 14.68 25.96 3.61
N ASP A 155 15.74 25.65 4.34
CA ASP A 155 16.58 26.65 4.99
C ASP A 155 17.34 27.46 3.92
N GLU A 156 17.94 26.80 2.92
CA GLU A 156 18.61 27.46 1.78
C GLU A 156 17.65 28.35 0.98
N ASN A 157 16.41 27.93 0.77
CA ASN A 157 15.40 28.73 0.08
C ASN A 157 14.93 29.97 0.90
N LYS A 158 15.04 29.92 2.22
CA LYS A 158 14.71 31.06 3.08
C LYS A 158 15.84 32.10 3.09
N ASP A 159 17.09 31.63 3.10
CA ASP A 159 18.26 32.49 3.12
C ASP A 159 18.60 33.05 1.73
N GLY A 160 18.16 32.39 0.65
CA GLY A 160 18.39 32.78 -0.76
C GLY A 160 17.45 33.89 -1.31
N GLY A 161 16.65 34.50 -0.49
CA GLY A 161 15.76 35.60 -0.88
C GLY A 161 16.47 36.91 -1.29
N GLY A 162 17.77 36.88 -1.58
CA GLY A 162 18.57 38.03 -1.99
C GLY A 162 19.81 37.62 -2.78
N GLY A 163 19.69 37.35 -4.08
CA GLY A 163 20.87 37.20 -4.94
C GLY A 163 20.69 36.16 -6.04
N GLY A 164 20.39 36.61 -7.27
CA GLY A 164 20.37 35.74 -8.44
C GLY A 164 21.77 35.21 -8.76
N GLY A 165 21.87 33.94 -9.16
CA GLY A 165 23.11 33.30 -9.63
C GLY A 165 23.01 31.81 -9.75
N ASP A 166 22.63 31.33 -10.92
CA ASP A 166 23.15 30.16 -11.64
C ASP A 166 23.66 28.96 -10.83
N GLN A 167 22.75 28.07 -10.37
CA GLN A 167 23.14 26.75 -9.88
C GLN A 167 22.18 25.65 -10.39
N ASN A 168 21.98 25.58 -11.71
CA ASN A 168 21.06 24.61 -12.31
C ASN A 168 21.79 23.47 -13.04
N LYS A 169 23.01 23.09 -12.62
CA LYS A 169 23.78 22.03 -13.29
C LYS A 169 24.08 20.78 -12.46
N ASP A 170 24.00 20.83 -11.14
CA ASP A 170 24.40 19.68 -10.32
C ASP A 170 23.23 18.81 -9.78
N GLN A 171 21.99 19.29 -9.88
CA GLN A 171 20.83 18.56 -9.34
C GLN A 171 20.43 17.30 -10.15
N ASN A 172 20.88 17.20 -11.42
CA ASN A 172 20.49 16.08 -12.29
C ASN A 172 21.36 14.84 -12.13
N GLN A 173 22.53 14.91 -11.48
CA GLN A 173 23.40 13.74 -11.28
C GLN A 173 23.11 13.04 -9.96
N ASP A 174 22.71 13.73 -8.91
CA ASP A 174 22.40 13.10 -7.62
C ASP A 174 21.02 12.43 -7.61
N GLN A 175 20.03 13.01 -8.31
CA GLN A 175 18.71 12.38 -8.43
C GLN A 175 18.74 11.01 -9.13
N ASN A 176 19.69 10.81 -10.07
CA ASN A 176 19.81 9.53 -10.77
C ASN A 176 20.55 8.46 -9.95
N LYS A 177 21.35 8.85 -8.95
CA LYS A 177 21.97 7.93 -7.99
C LYS A 177 20.99 7.47 -6.93
N ASP A 178 20.13 8.37 -6.43
CA ASP A 178 19.16 8.06 -5.39
C ASP A 178 18.00 7.20 -5.91
N GLN A 179 17.59 7.38 -7.18
CA GLN A 179 16.63 6.48 -7.81
C GLN A 179 17.16 5.05 -7.94
N ASN A 180 18.45 4.86 -8.20
CA ASN A 180 19.05 3.52 -8.36
C ASN A 180 19.29 2.83 -7.01
N GLN A 181 19.32 3.54 -5.89
CA GLN A 181 19.37 2.95 -4.55
C GLN A 181 17.99 2.59 -4.03
N ASN A 182 16.97 3.41 -4.30
CA ASN A 182 15.59 3.11 -3.94
C ASN A 182 15.01 1.91 -4.71
N ASP A 183 15.48 1.65 -5.94
CA ASP A 183 15.04 0.49 -6.73
C ASP A 183 15.60 -0.86 -6.23
N ARG A 184 16.51 -0.86 -5.24
CA ARG A 184 17.08 -2.09 -4.64
C ARG A 184 16.27 -2.65 -3.46
N PHE A 185 15.34 -1.89 -2.91
CA PHE A 185 14.64 -2.27 -1.67
C PHE A 185 13.12 -2.46 -1.82
N TRP A 186 12.61 -2.57 -3.08
CA TRP A 186 11.18 -2.82 -3.36
C TRP A 186 10.92 -4.16 -4.01
#